data_0ec0e176a69fc634e5d1041951a015ca
#
_entry.id   0ec0e176a69fc634e5d1041951a015ca
#
_cell.length_a   1.000
_cell.length_b   1.000
_cell.length_c   1.000
_cell.angle_alpha   90.00
_cell.angle_beta   90.00
_cell.angle_gamma   90.00
#
_symmetry.space_group_name_H-M   'P 1'
#
loop_
_entity.id
_entity.type
_entity.pdbx_description
1 polymer ?
#
loop_
_entity_poly.entity_id
_entity_poly.type
_entity_poly.pdbx_seq_one_letter_code
_entity_poly.pdbx_strand_id
1 'polypeptide(L)'
;MLPGESGVGCSPRIRKLVQVMPSPSIRVRRAEENDIPALLTLMRRLAQFEGYDAAFAVTESTLRLQGFTRQPPDFHALVVDSPGDASALLGMLVYYLIPFTFRTRPTLFIKELYVEESGRGLGIGEALMRAAAVAAVSHDCATIKWQVAEWNGAAQRFYERLGAVANREWVEFALSESVMRGLADGEAGTHTDR
;
A
#
# COMPACT_ATOMS: atom_id res chain seq x y z
N MET A 1 -65.86 -4.98 -51.20
CA MET A 1 -65.91 -6.05 -50.23
C MET A 1 -64.41 -6.35 -49.92
N LEU A 2 -63.80 -5.73 -48.88
CA LEU A 2 -62.44 -5.96 -48.43
C LEU A 2 -62.46 -6.16 -46.92
N PRO A 3 -61.70 -7.12 -46.38
CA PRO A 3 -61.72 -7.45 -44.92
C PRO A 3 -60.79 -6.56 -44.08
N GLY A 4 -61.16 -6.41 -42.84
CA GLY A 4 -60.56 -5.54 -41.88
C GLY A 4 -59.16 -5.94 -41.37
N GLU A 5 -58.39 -4.93 -41.09
CA GLU A 5 -57.08 -5.05 -40.41
C GLU A 5 -57.25 -5.02 -38.88
N SER A 6 -56.82 -6.08 -38.27
CA SER A 6 -56.68 -6.20 -36.80
C SER A 6 -55.39 -5.54 -36.33
N GLY A 7 -55.53 -4.42 -35.67
CA GLY A 7 -54.40 -3.73 -35.00
C GLY A 7 -53.86 -4.52 -33.83
N VAL A 8 -52.59 -4.93 -33.92
CA VAL A 8 -51.84 -5.52 -32.81
C VAL A 8 -51.17 -4.37 -32.03
N GLY A 9 -51.67 -4.13 -30.80
CA GLY A 9 -51.12 -3.15 -29.91
C GLY A 9 -49.74 -3.56 -29.43
N CYS A 10 -48.74 -2.77 -29.80
CA CYS A 10 -47.36 -2.87 -29.31
C CYS A 10 -47.24 -2.17 -27.95
N SER A 11 -47.17 -2.94 -26.89
CA SER A 11 -46.86 -2.40 -25.54
C SER A 11 -45.44 -1.82 -25.49
N PRO A 12 -45.22 -0.61 -25.01
CA PRO A 12 -43.88 -0.08 -24.84
C PRO A 12 -43.19 -0.79 -23.67
N ARG A 13 -42.16 -1.60 -23.96
CA ARG A 13 -41.23 -2.11 -22.95
C ARG A 13 -40.53 -0.92 -22.29
N ILE A 14 -40.88 -0.65 -21.04
CA ILE A 14 -40.18 0.26 -20.18
C ILE A 14 -38.77 -0.31 -19.94
N ARG A 15 -37.78 0.18 -20.68
CA ARG A 15 -36.35 -0.02 -20.34
C ARG A 15 -36.11 0.69 -19.01
N LYS A 16 -36.04 -0.06 -17.92
CA LYS A 16 -35.44 0.43 -16.69
C LYS A 16 -34.03 0.92 -17.02
N LEU A 17 -33.85 2.23 -17.04
CA LEU A 17 -32.53 2.86 -16.99
C LEU A 17 -31.92 2.47 -15.65
N VAL A 18 -31.06 1.47 -15.66
CA VAL A 18 -30.14 1.22 -14.54
C VAL A 18 -29.23 2.43 -14.53
N GLN A 19 -29.51 3.34 -13.62
CA GLN A 19 -28.64 4.46 -13.33
C GLN A 19 -27.35 3.86 -12.75
N VAL A 20 -26.32 3.70 -13.59
CA VAL A 20 -24.97 3.35 -13.16
C VAL A 20 -24.49 4.56 -12.38
N MET A 21 -24.62 4.51 -11.06
CA MET A 21 -23.98 5.46 -10.19
C MET A 21 -22.48 5.43 -10.49
N PRO A 22 -21.84 6.56 -10.77
CA PRO A 22 -20.40 6.57 -10.95
C PRO A 22 -19.76 6.01 -9.67
N SER A 23 -18.93 4.99 -9.79
CA SER A 23 -18.16 4.48 -8.66
C SER A 23 -17.43 5.67 -8.03
N PRO A 24 -17.46 5.85 -6.71
CA PRO A 24 -16.76 6.94 -6.07
C PRO A 24 -15.30 6.90 -6.53
N SER A 25 -14.83 7.99 -7.13
CA SER A 25 -13.46 8.07 -7.62
C SER A 25 -12.51 7.93 -6.42
N ILE A 26 -11.73 6.85 -6.38
CA ILE A 26 -10.73 6.64 -5.34
C ILE A 26 -9.71 7.78 -5.45
N ARG A 27 -9.65 8.60 -4.41
CA ARG A 27 -8.70 9.69 -4.31
C ARG A 27 -7.54 9.27 -3.41
N VAL A 28 -6.36 9.15 -4.00
CA VAL A 28 -5.11 9.00 -3.26
C VAL A 28 -4.50 10.37 -3.02
N ARG A 29 -4.06 10.65 -1.81
CA ARG A 29 -3.34 11.88 -1.45
C ARG A 29 -2.14 11.57 -0.56
N ARG A 30 -1.25 12.54 -0.40
CA ARG A 30 -0.22 12.47 0.65
C ARG A 30 -0.89 12.55 2.01
N ALA A 31 -0.33 11.80 2.97
CA ALA A 31 -0.75 11.93 4.36
C ALA A 31 -0.32 13.30 4.90
N GLU A 32 -1.17 13.86 5.73
CA GLU A 32 -0.94 15.08 6.50
C GLU A 32 -0.77 14.75 7.98
N GLU A 33 -0.28 15.69 8.77
CA GLU A 33 -0.04 15.48 10.20
C GLU A 33 -1.31 15.05 10.97
N ASN A 34 -2.47 15.55 10.55
CA ASN A 34 -3.77 15.19 11.13
C ASN A 34 -4.19 13.74 10.85
N ASP A 35 -3.56 13.08 9.87
CA ASP A 35 -3.84 11.66 9.57
C ASP A 35 -3.12 10.70 10.52
N ILE A 36 -2.20 11.18 11.35
CA ILE A 36 -1.35 10.32 12.19
C ILE A 36 -2.14 9.28 13.00
N PRO A 37 -3.25 9.62 13.69
CA PRO A 37 -4.01 8.63 14.45
C PRO A 37 -4.60 7.52 13.56
N ALA A 38 -5.16 7.89 12.40
CA ALA A 38 -5.72 6.94 11.45
C ALA A 38 -4.62 6.10 10.78
N LEU A 39 -3.51 6.72 10.40
CA LEU A 39 -2.34 6.03 9.84
C LEU A 39 -1.78 5.00 10.82
N LEU A 40 -1.61 5.38 12.10
CA LEU A 40 -1.16 4.46 13.15
C LEU A 40 -2.14 3.29 13.34
N THR A 41 -3.44 3.54 13.19
CA THR A 41 -4.46 2.49 13.26
C THR A 41 -4.28 1.48 12.13
N LEU A 42 -4.08 1.94 10.88
CA LEU A 42 -3.83 1.05 9.74
C LEU A 42 -2.52 0.26 9.88
N MET A 43 -1.45 0.90 10.38
CA MET A 43 -0.18 0.22 10.65
C MET A 43 -0.32 -0.90 11.68
N ARG A 44 -1.09 -0.69 12.76
CA ARG A 44 -1.37 -1.74 13.75
C ARG A 44 -2.17 -2.90 13.15
N ARG A 45 -3.16 -2.62 12.30
CA ARG A 45 -3.92 -3.65 11.61
C ARG A 45 -3.07 -4.46 10.63
N LEU A 46 -2.13 -3.82 9.95
CA LEU A 46 -1.15 -4.52 9.14
C LEU A 46 -0.27 -5.41 10.01
N ALA A 47 0.25 -4.91 11.15
CA ALA A 47 1.05 -5.70 12.08
C ALA A 47 0.30 -6.93 12.61
N GLN A 48 -0.98 -6.79 12.93
CA GLN A 48 -1.86 -7.90 13.31
C GLN A 48 -2.03 -8.91 12.16
N PHE A 49 -2.26 -8.42 10.94
CA PHE A 49 -2.41 -9.27 9.77
C PHE A 49 -1.14 -10.07 9.45
N GLU A 50 0.02 -9.48 9.63
CA GLU A 50 1.33 -10.10 9.37
C GLU A 50 1.90 -10.83 10.60
N GLY A 51 1.25 -10.73 11.78
CA GLY A 51 1.61 -11.49 12.99
C GLY A 51 2.80 -10.95 13.78
N TYR A 52 3.12 -9.65 13.65
CA TYR A 52 4.18 -9.00 14.44
C TYR A 52 3.66 -7.90 15.38
N ASP A 53 2.38 -7.88 15.67
CA ASP A 53 1.75 -6.89 16.55
C ASP A 53 2.36 -6.84 17.96
N ALA A 54 2.84 -7.97 18.48
CA ALA A 54 3.56 -8.01 19.76
C ALA A 54 4.89 -7.21 19.76
N ALA A 55 5.51 -7.05 18.59
CA ALA A 55 6.74 -6.28 18.41
C ALA A 55 6.48 -4.84 17.92
N PHE A 56 5.21 -4.47 17.70
CA PHE A 56 4.84 -3.18 17.15
C PHE A 56 5.07 -2.04 18.16
N ALA A 57 6.05 -1.21 17.88
CA ALA A 57 6.50 -0.13 18.80
C ALA A 57 6.24 1.29 18.24
N VAL A 58 5.60 1.42 17.07
CA VAL A 58 5.35 2.73 16.47
C VAL A 58 4.35 3.52 17.28
N THR A 59 4.63 4.81 17.49
CA THR A 59 3.77 5.75 18.22
C THR A 59 3.45 6.96 17.36
N GLU A 60 2.42 7.73 17.73
CA GLU A 60 2.11 8.99 17.05
C GLU A 60 3.28 9.97 17.08
N SER A 61 4.01 10.04 18.22
CA SER A 61 5.18 10.91 18.33
C SER A 61 6.31 10.50 17.39
N THR A 62 6.52 9.19 17.19
CA THR A 62 7.48 8.66 16.22
C THR A 62 7.09 9.03 14.80
N LEU A 63 5.82 8.81 14.43
CA LEU A 63 5.32 9.17 13.10
C LEU A 63 5.45 10.67 12.84
N ARG A 64 5.04 11.49 13.81
CA ARG A 64 5.15 12.96 13.72
C ARG A 64 6.58 13.41 13.49
N LEU A 65 7.51 12.92 14.29
CA LEU A 65 8.91 13.29 14.19
C LEU A 65 9.50 12.89 12.83
N GLN A 66 9.32 11.63 12.44
CA GLN A 66 10.00 11.05 11.28
C GLN A 66 9.34 11.41 9.95
N GLY A 67 8.01 11.49 9.91
CA GLY A 67 7.28 11.70 8.66
C GLY A 67 6.93 13.16 8.38
N PHE A 68 6.81 14.00 9.42
CA PHE A 68 6.24 15.34 9.26
C PHE A 68 7.13 16.47 9.79
N THR A 69 7.96 16.22 10.80
CA THR A 69 8.81 17.27 11.40
C THR A 69 10.19 17.32 10.76
N ARG A 70 10.82 16.18 10.50
CA ARG A 70 12.17 16.12 9.91
C ARG A 70 12.17 16.60 8.47
N GLN A 71 13.27 17.25 8.07
CA GLN A 71 13.51 17.74 6.71
C GLN A 71 14.92 17.31 6.23
N PRO A 72 15.04 16.41 5.25
CA PRO A 72 13.93 15.65 4.62
C PRO A 72 13.28 14.67 5.59
N PRO A 73 12.02 14.28 5.35
CA PRO A 73 11.35 13.27 6.18
C PRO A 73 12.01 11.89 5.98
N ASP A 74 12.00 11.08 7.03
CA ASP A 74 12.56 9.72 6.98
C ASP A 74 11.68 8.79 6.12
N PHE A 75 10.37 9.05 6.05
CA PHE A 75 9.42 8.32 5.22
C PHE A 75 8.35 9.23 4.63
N HIS A 76 7.67 8.73 3.61
CA HIS A 76 6.50 9.35 3.00
C HIS A 76 5.30 8.39 3.11
N ALA A 77 4.10 8.95 3.23
CA ALA A 77 2.87 8.16 3.24
C ALA A 77 1.85 8.69 2.23
N LEU A 78 1.19 7.75 1.55
CA LEU A 78 0.03 7.97 0.70
C LEU A 78 -1.18 7.32 1.37
N VAL A 79 -2.33 7.99 1.32
CA VAL A 79 -3.54 7.55 1.99
C VAL A 79 -4.76 7.65 1.09
N VAL A 80 -5.79 6.87 1.42
CA VAL A 80 -7.13 6.93 0.83
C VAL A 80 -8.13 7.17 1.94
N ASP A 81 -8.90 8.24 1.82
CA ASP A 81 -9.91 8.63 2.80
C ASP A 81 -11.09 7.64 2.83
N SER A 82 -11.70 7.46 3.99
CA SER A 82 -12.94 6.71 4.14
C SER A 82 -14.13 7.57 3.72
N PRO A 83 -15.02 7.10 2.83
CA PRO A 83 -16.24 7.83 2.51
C PRO A 83 -17.12 8.03 3.75
N GLY A 84 -17.48 9.28 4.04
CA GLY A 84 -18.38 9.61 5.14
C GLY A 84 -17.73 9.71 6.52
N ASP A 85 -16.44 9.40 6.66
CA ASP A 85 -15.68 9.58 7.90
C ASP A 85 -14.33 10.21 7.59
N ALA A 86 -14.22 11.51 7.78
CA ALA A 86 -13.00 12.28 7.52
C ALA A 86 -11.84 11.94 8.50
N SER A 87 -12.14 11.21 9.58
CA SER A 87 -11.14 10.79 10.56
C SER A 87 -10.60 9.38 10.31
N ALA A 88 -11.14 8.66 9.32
CA ALA A 88 -10.76 7.30 8.99
C ALA A 88 -10.13 7.18 7.60
N LEU A 89 -9.23 6.23 7.46
CA LEU A 89 -8.57 5.89 6.20
C LEU A 89 -8.96 4.47 5.76
N LEU A 90 -9.16 4.27 4.45
CA LEU A 90 -9.40 2.95 3.86
C LEU A 90 -8.13 2.26 3.38
N GLY A 91 -7.05 3.00 3.21
CA GLY A 91 -5.79 2.42 2.76
C GLY A 91 -4.61 3.35 2.96
N MET A 92 -3.44 2.75 3.07
CA MET A 92 -2.18 3.45 3.20
C MET A 92 -1.08 2.77 2.37
N LEU A 93 -0.08 3.56 1.97
CA LEU A 93 1.18 3.10 1.42
C LEU A 93 2.29 3.97 2.00
N VAL A 94 3.26 3.33 2.68
CA VAL A 94 4.43 3.99 3.26
C VAL A 94 5.66 3.64 2.44
N TYR A 95 6.49 4.62 2.10
CA TYR A 95 7.69 4.40 1.31
C TYR A 95 8.87 5.27 1.76
N TYR A 96 10.06 4.77 1.45
CA TYR A 96 11.34 5.46 1.60
C TYR A 96 11.93 5.78 0.23
N LEU A 97 12.71 6.86 0.16
CA LEU A 97 13.59 7.14 -0.97
C LEU A 97 15.01 6.76 -0.57
N ILE A 98 15.51 5.67 -1.13
CA ILE A 98 16.83 5.13 -0.81
C ILE A 98 17.81 5.56 -1.90
N PRO A 99 18.82 6.38 -1.60
CA PRO A 99 19.90 6.69 -2.52
C PRO A 99 20.62 5.40 -2.92
N PHE A 100 20.90 5.25 -4.20
CA PHE A 100 21.54 4.03 -4.68
C PHE A 100 22.78 4.35 -5.53
N THR A 101 23.95 3.89 -5.07
CA THR A 101 25.23 4.20 -5.67
C THR A 101 25.41 3.58 -7.06
N PHE A 102 24.91 2.37 -7.27
CA PHE A 102 25.09 1.60 -8.49
C PHE A 102 24.48 2.26 -9.74
N ARG A 103 23.30 2.89 -9.60
CA ARG A 103 22.58 3.52 -10.71
C ARG A 103 22.57 5.03 -10.67
N THR A 104 23.20 5.66 -9.67
CA THR A 104 23.18 7.11 -9.43
C THR A 104 21.78 7.72 -9.32
N ARG A 105 20.73 6.90 -9.24
CA ARG A 105 19.32 7.26 -9.12
C ARG A 105 18.71 6.54 -7.93
N PRO A 106 17.80 7.17 -7.16
CA PRO A 106 17.21 6.55 -5.99
C PRO A 106 16.33 5.35 -6.33
N THR A 107 16.09 4.53 -5.32
CA THR A 107 15.04 3.51 -5.32
C THR A 107 13.90 4.00 -4.42
N LEU A 108 12.66 3.93 -4.89
CA LEU A 108 11.50 4.03 -4.01
C LEU A 108 11.28 2.65 -3.40
N PHE A 109 11.39 2.56 -2.07
CA PHE A 109 11.16 1.31 -1.35
C PHE A 109 9.84 1.40 -0.59
N ILE A 110 8.85 0.61 -0.99
CA ILE A 110 7.57 0.51 -0.28
C ILE A 110 7.80 -0.37 0.94
N LYS A 111 7.61 0.22 2.12
CA LYS A 111 7.72 -0.49 3.39
C LYS A 111 6.42 -1.17 3.76
N GLU A 112 5.29 -0.46 3.58
CA GLU A 112 3.98 -0.92 3.97
C GLU A 112 2.95 -0.58 2.89
N LEU A 113 2.05 -1.51 2.61
CA LEU A 113 0.83 -1.30 1.83
C LEU A 113 -0.29 -2.07 2.50
N TYR A 114 -1.29 -1.34 2.95
CA TYR A 114 -2.46 -1.94 3.59
C TYR A 114 -3.75 -1.32 3.08
N VAL A 115 -4.75 -2.15 2.89
CA VAL A 115 -6.12 -1.75 2.55
C VAL A 115 -7.06 -2.42 3.54
N GLU A 116 -7.91 -1.60 4.18
CA GLU A 116 -8.96 -2.06 5.06
C GLU A 116 -9.82 -3.13 4.39
N GLU A 117 -10.32 -4.07 5.17
CA GLU A 117 -11.14 -5.16 4.65
C GLU A 117 -12.35 -4.63 3.87
N SER A 118 -13.01 -3.59 4.39
CA SER A 118 -14.14 -2.91 3.72
C SER A 118 -13.79 -2.22 2.40
N GLY A 119 -12.50 -1.93 2.18
CA GLY A 119 -11.98 -1.30 0.96
C GLY A 119 -11.39 -2.30 -0.04
N ARG A 120 -11.28 -3.58 0.33
CA ARG A 120 -10.71 -4.59 -0.58
C ARG A 120 -11.64 -4.85 -1.77
N GLY A 121 -11.04 -5.15 -2.92
CA GLY A 121 -11.79 -5.36 -4.16
C GLY A 121 -12.28 -4.08 -4.85
N LEU A 122 -12.17 -2.91 -4.20
CA LEU A 122 -12.58 -1.62 -4.78
C LEU A 122 -11.50 -0.93 -5.62
N GLY A 123 -10.31 -1.53 -5.81
CA GLY A 123 -9.22 -0.94 -6.60
C GLY A 123 -8.28 -0.02 -5.80
N ILE A 124 -8.45 0.11 -4.47
CA ILE A 124 -7.65 1.01 -3.61
C ILE A 124 -6.16 0.65 -3.66
N GLY A 125 -5.82 -0.63 -3.56
CA GLY A 125 -4.43 -1.07 -3.64
C GLY A 125 -3.76 -0.69 -4.97
N GLU A 126 -4.47 -0.84 -6.10
CA GLU A 126 -3.97 -0.43 -7.41
C GLU A 126 -3.80 1.10 -7.49
N ALA A 127 -4.75 1.87 -6.96
CA ALA A 127 -4.66 3.33 -6.94
C ALA A 127 -3.44 3.80 -6.11
N LEU A 128 -3.17 3.18 -4.95
CA LEU A 128 -1.99 3.45 -4.13
C LEU A 128 -0.69 3.11 -4.87
N MET A 129 -0.62 1.96 -5.55
CA MET A 129 0.56 1.58 -6.35
C MET A 129 0.79 2.53 -7.53
N ARG A 130 -0.26 2.99 -8.20
CA ARG A 130 -0.17 4.01 -9.25
C ARG A 130 0.38 5.33 -8.70
N ALA A 131 -0.11 5.77 -7.55
CA ALA A 131 0.39 6.99 -6.90
C ALA A 131 1.86 6.85 -6.47
N ALA A 132 2.28 5.69 -5.98
CA ALA A 132 3.68 5.40 -5.70
C ALA A 132 4.55 5.43 -6.98
N ALA A 133 4.03 4.94 -8.11
CA ALA A 133 4.72 5.04 -9.40
C ALA A 133 4.88 6.50 -9.85
N VAL A 134 3.85 7.33 -9.68
CA VAL A 134 3.94 8.78 -9.95
C VAL A 134 5.00 9.43 -9.06
N ALA A 135 5.03 9.09 -7.75
CA ALA A 135 6.05 9.59 -6.84
C ALA A 135 7.46 9.13 -7.26
N ALA A 136 7.63 7.87 -7.63
CA ALA A 136 8.92 7.35 -8.10
C ALA A 136 9.43 8.10 -9.34
N VAL A 137 8.56 8.35 -10.32
CA VAL A 137 8.91 9.12 -11.52
C VAL A 137 9.26 10.57 -11.16
N SER A 138 8.52 11.22 -10.26
CA SER A 138 8.79 12.60 -9.85
C SER A 138 10.10 12.76 -9.09
N HIS A 139 10.59 11.71 -8.43
CA HIS A 139 11.88 11.67 -7.73
C HIS A 139 13.00 11.06 -8.59
N ASP A 140 12.80 10.87 -9.88
CA ASP A 140 13.75 10.25 -10.81
C ASP A 140 14.25 8.88 -10.32
N CYS A 141 13.38 8.09 -9.67
CA CYS A 141 13.76 6.77 -9.19
C CYS A 141 14.05 5.80 -10.35
N ALA A 142 15.06 4.97 -10.20
CA ALA A 142 15.38 3.92 -11.18
C ALA A 142 14.44 2.71 -11.06
N THR A 143 13.83 2.49 -9.89
CA THR A 143 12.98 1.33 -9.63
C THR A 143 12.11 1.56 -8.39
N ILE A 144 11.04 0.78 -8.27
CA ILE A 144 10.27 0.59 -7.04
C ILE A 144 10.54 -0.82 -6.54
N LYS A 145 10.82 -0.99 -5.25
CA LYS A 145 11.05 -2.28 -4.60
C LYS A 145 10.18 -2.41 -3.36
N TRP A 146 9.82 -3.64 -3.01
CA TRP A 146 9.14 -4.02 -1.77
C TRP A 146 9.38 -5.50 -1.48
N GLN A 147 8.97 -5.92 -0.29
CA GLN A 147 8.97 -7.31 0.14
C GLN A 147 7.54 -7.78 0.37
N VAL A 148 7.30 -9.05 0.17
CA VAL A 148 6.02 -9.74 0.42
C VAL A 148 6.33 -11.02 1.14
N ALA A 149 5.60 -11.30 2.21
CA ALA A 149 5.72 -12.57 2.91
C ALA A 149 5.43 -13.75 1.96
N GLU A 150 6.22 -14.80 2.04
CA GLU A 150 6.11 -15.96 1.16
C GLU A 150 4.71 -16.60 1.21
N TRP A 151 4.11 -16.63 2.39
CA TRP A 151 2.75 -17.15 2.59
C TRP A 151 1.64 -16.28 1.98
N ASN A 152 1.91 -15.00 1.67
CA ASN A 152 0.90 -14.05 1.17
C ASN A 152 0.74 -14.14 -0.35
N GLY A 153 0.29 -15.30 -0.83
CA GLY A 153 0.06 -15.53 -2.26
C GLY A 153 -0.98 -14.61 -2.89
N ALA A 154 -1.90 -14.04 -2.09
CA ALA A 154 -2.88 -13.08 -2.60
C ALA A 154 -2.21 -11.75 -3.00
N ALA A 155 -1.29 -11.24 -2.17
CA ALA A 155 -0.52 -10.06 -2.48
C ALA A 155 0.45 -10.32 -3.65
N GLN A 156 1.10 -11.47 -3.71
CA GLN A 156 1.98 -11.83 -4.82
C GLN A 156 1.23 -11.77 -6.16
N ARG A 157 0.08 -12.42 -6.26
CA ARG A 157 -0.77 -12.36 -7.48
C ARG A 157 -1.26 -10.96 -7.81
N PHE A 158 -1.52 -10.12 -6.78
CA PHE A 158 -1.88 -8.72 -6.99
C PHE A 158 -0.74 -7.95 -7.67
N TYR A 159 0.48 -8.09 -7.18
CA TYR A 159 1.65 -7.41 -7.76
C TYR A 159 2.01 -7.92 -9.16
N GLU A 160 1.91 -9.23 -9.39
CA GLU A 160 2.12 -9.84 -10.71
C GLU A 160 1.15 -9.28 -11.76
N ARG A 161 -0.12 -9.06 -11.41
CA ARG A 161 -1.09 -8.41 -12.30
C ARG A 161 -0.72 -6.96 -12.64
N LEU A 162 0.03 -6.29 -11.78
CA LEU A 162 0.57 -4.94 -12.05
C LEU A 162 1.85 -4.96 -12.91
N GLY A 163 2.33 -6.15 -13.28
CA GLY A 163 3.55 -6.33 -14.07
C GLY A 163 4.82 -6.41 -13.23
N ALA A 164 4.71 -6.57 -11.91
CA ALA A 164 5.88 -6.77 -11.06
C ALA A 164 6.44 -8.19 -11.22
N VAL A 165 7.76 -8.30 -11.12
CA VAL A 165 8.48 -9.57 -11.20
C VAL A 165 9.20 -9.82 -9.88
N ALA A 166 9.00 -11.01 -9.31
CA ALA A 166 9.70 -11.42 -8.10
C ALA A 166 11.21 -11.59 -8.38
N ASN A 167 12.04 -10.91 -7.59
CA ASN A 167 13.48 -11.12 -7.64
C ASN A 167 13.87 -12.24 -6.66
N ARG A 168 14.40 -13.34 -7.18
CA ARG A 168 14.83 -14.51 -6.41
C ARG A 168 16.37 -14.71 -6.43
N GLU A 169 17.09 -13.75 -6.98
CA GLU A 169 18.56 -13.84 -7.11
C GLU A 169 19.29 -13.46 -5.82
N TRP A 170 18.60 -12.79 -4.89
CA TRP A 170 19.20 -12.27 -3.67
C TRP A 170 18.50 -12.83 -2.45
N VAL A 171 19.29 -13.22 -1.46
CA VAL A 171 18.84 -13.65 -0.14
C VAL A 171 19.04 -12.50 0.83
N GLU A 172 18.04 -12.23 1.66
CA GLU A 172 18.14 -11.24 2.73
C GLU A 172 18.79 -11.86 3.97
N PHE A 173 19.75 -11.15 4.54
CA PHE A 173 20.35 -11.49 5.82
C PHE A 173 20.05 -10.40 6.84
N ALA A 174 19.84 -10.80 8.08
CA ALA A 174 19.59 -9.90 9.20
C ALA A 174 20.42 -10.30 10.42
N LEU A 175 20.88 -9.31 11.17
CA LEU A 175 21.49 -9.51 12.47
C LEU A 175 20.51 -9.03 13.55
N SER A 176 20.31 -9.84 14.59
CA SER A 176 19.55 -9.37 15.75
C SER A 176 20.33 -8.30 16.51
N GLU A 177 19.63 -7.51 17.33
CA GLU A 177 20.27 -6.47 18.14
C GLU A 177 21.40 -7.01 19.03
N SER A 178 21.20 -8.18 19.64
CA SER A 178 22.21 -8.83 20.48
C SER A 178 23.46 -9.20 19.70
N VAL A 179 23.29 -9.75 18.49
CA VAL A 179 24.42 -10.11 17.62
C VAL A 179 25.16 -8.86 17.12
N MET A 180 24.44 -7.80 16.75
CA MET A 180 25.06 -6.52 16.37
C MET A 180 25.90 -5.93 17.51
N ARG A 181 25.41 -5.95 18.75
CA ARG A 181 26.15 -5.47 19.91
C ARG A 181 27.41 -6.30 20.15
N GLY A 182 27.30 -7.63 20.17
CA GLY A 182 28.47 -8.51 20.34
C GLY A 182 29.53 -8.29 19.25
N LEU A 183 29.14 -8.13 18.01
CA LEU A 183 30.09 -7.80 16.92
C LEU A 183 30.74 -6.43 17.12
N ALA A 184 30.01 -5.42 17.59
CA ALA A 184 30.55 -4.08 17.85
C ALA A 184 31.56 -4.09 19.01
N ASP A 185 31.34 -4.95 20.02
CA ASP A 185 32.22 -5.11 21.18
C ASP A 185 33.43 -6.06 20.90
N GLY A 186 33.53 -6.61 19.67
CA GLY A 186 34.62 -7.50 19.26
C GLY A 186 34.42 -8.95 19.71
N GLU A 187 33.25 -9.33 20.16
CA GLU A 187 32.91 -10.72 20.48
C GLU A 187 32.70 -11.51 19.18
N ALA A 188 33.57 -12.52 18.93
CA ALA A 188 33.39 -13.42 17.80
C ALA A 188 32.07 -14.16 17.93
N GLY A 189 31.20 -14.05 16.93
CA GLY A 189 29.90 -14.73 16.92
C GLY A 189 30.08 -16.22 17.12
N THR A 190 29.62 -16.76 18.26
CA THR A 190 29.48 -18.19 18.46
C THR A 190 28.37 -18.67 17.57
N HIS A 191 28.73 -19.23 16.43
CA HIS A 191 27.81 -19.88 15.52
C HIS A 191 27.29 -21.14 16.21
N THR A 192 26.11 -21.08 16.78
CA THR A 192 25.36 -22.28 17.15
C THR A 192 24.57 -22.72 15.93
N ASP A 193 25.13 -23.66 15.17
CA ASP A 193 24.38 -24.41 14.18
C ASP A 193 23.16 -25.08 14.87
N ARG A 194 21.96 -24.70 14.43
CA ARG A 194 20.74 -25.48 14.60
C ARG A 194 19.90 -25.44 13.34
#